data_f59e357dec2a21aaf503ac1d0b34e42d
#
_entry.id   f59e357dec2a21aaf503ac1d0b34e42d
#
_cell.length_a   1.000
_cell.length_b   1.000
_cell.length_c   1.000
_cell.angle_alpha   90.00
_cell.angle_beta   90.00
_cell.angle_gamma   90.00
#
_symmetry.space_group_name_H-M   'P 1'
#
loop_
_entity.id
_entity.type
_entity.pdbx_description
1 polymer ?
#
loop_
_entity_poly.entity_id
_entity_poly.type
_entity_poly.pdbx_seq_one_letter_code
_entity_poly.pdbx_strand_id
1 'polypeptide(L)' 'MKHLSDELLIESYHKANELHLSQEFIHLIEKEIQSRGLSHKIRYTS' A
#
# COMPACT_ATOMS: atom_id res chain seq x y z
N MET A 1 -5.07 1.88 9.79
CA MET A 1 -5.44 2.66 8.66
C MET A 1 -6.88 2.66 8.44
N LYS A 2 -7.62 3.29 9.26
CA LYS A 2 -8.96 3.24 9.14
C LYS A 2 -9.57 4.16 8.21
N HIS A 3 -9.30 5.21 7.89
CA HIS A 3 -10.04 6.13 7.06
C HIS A 3 -9.32 6.52 5.78
N LEU A 4 -8.45 5.69 5.30
CA LEU A 4 -7.77 5.98 4.05
C LEU A 4 -8.59 5.49 2.88
N SER A 5 -8.71 6.30 1.86
CA SER A 5 -9.37 5.85 0.65
C SER A 5 -8.42 4.89 -0.06
N ASP A 6 -8.96 4.17 -1.04
CA ASP A 6 -8.15 3.21 -1.76
C ASP A 6 -6.96 3.89 -2.42
N GLU A 7 -7.19 5.06 -3.00
CA GLU A 7 -6.11 5.77 -3.67
C GLU A 7 -5.05 6.21 -2.69
N LEU A 8 -5.46 6.73 -1.55
CA LEU A 8 -4.50 7.17 -0.56
C LEU A 8 -3.72 6.00 0.00
N LEU A 9 -4.38 4.87 0.14
CA LEU A 9 -3.70 3.70 0.65
C LEU A 9 -2.60 3.25 -0.31
N ILE A 10 -2.91 3.22 -1.59
CA ILE A 10 -1.93 2.81 -2.58
C ILE A 10 -0.80 3.84 -2.67
N GLU A 11 -1.15 5.09 -2.58
CA GLU A 11 -0.13 6.14 -2.59
C GLU A 11 0.79 6.00 -1.39
N SER A 12 0.23 5.68 -0.23
CA SER A 12 1.03 5.48 0.96
C SER A 12 2.00 4.32 0.78
N TYR A 13 1.52 3.27 0.11
CA TYR A 13 2.37 2.13 -0.15
C TYR A 13 3.57 2.54 -1.01
N HIS A 14 3.32 3.29 -2.07
CA HIS A 14 4.41 3.73 -2.92
C HIS A 14 5.37 4.63 -2.17
N LYS A 15 4.84 5.53 -1.37
CA LYS A 15 5.69 6.42 -0.60
C LYS A 15 6.54 5.65 0.40
N ALA A 16 5.95 4.68 1.05
CA ALA A 16 6.68 3.90 2.03
C ALA A 16 7.84 3.17 1.38
N ASN A 17 7.61 2.65 0.18
CA ASN A 17 8.68 1.99 -0.54
C ASN A 17 9.73 2.98 -1.01
N GLU A 18 9.29 4.12 -1.48
CA GLU A 18 10.19 5.13 -1.98
C GLU A 18 11.11 5.65 -0.87
N LEU A 19 10.56 5.82 0.31
CA LEU A 19 11.32 6.36 1.41
C LEU A 19 12.04 5.27 2.21
N HIS A 20 11.89 4.03 1.79
CA HIS A 20 12.52 2.89 2.45
C HIS A 20 12.13 2.83 3.93
N LEU A 21 10.85 2.97 4.19
CA LEU A 21 10.38 2.89 5.55
C LEU A 21 10.48 1.44 6.03
N SER A 22 10.19 1.21 7.31
CA SER A 22 10.39 -0.10 7.87
C SER A 22 9.57 -1.13 7.14
N GLN A 23 10.11 -2.34 7.06
CA GLN A 23 9.43 -3.42 6.38
C GLN A 23 8.13 -3.77 7.06
N GLU A 24 8.10 -3.68 8.36
CA GLU A 24 6.89 -4.00 9.09
C GLU A 24 5.77 -3.05 8.70
N PHE A 25 6.10 -1.78 8.56
CA PHE A 25 5.11 -0.80 8.18
C PHE A 25 4.61 -1.06 6.76
N ILE A 26 5.54 -1.35 5.86
CA ILE A 26 5.18 -1.63 4.48
C ILE A 26 4.29 -2.86 4.42
N HIS A 27 4.60 -3.87 5.23
CA HIS A 27 3.81 -5.07 5.27
C HIS A 27 2.38 -4.80 5.74
N LEU A 28 2.24 -3.91 6.70
CA LEU A 28 0.91 -3.56 7.18
C LEU A 28 0.07 -2.94 6.07
N ILE A 29 0.69 -2.06 5.30
CA ILE A 29 -0.02 -1.44 4.19
C ILE A 29 -0.37 -2.49 3.16
N GLU A 30 0.55 -3.40 2.88
CA GLU A 30 0.29 -4.45 1.92
C GLU A 30 -0.89 -5.32 2.34
N LYS A 31 -0.94 -5.65 3.60
CA LYS A 31 -2.03 -6.47 4.09
C LYS A 31 -3.36 -5.76 3.92
N GLU A 32 -3.38 -4.48 4.18
CA GLU A 32 -4.60 -3.72 4.03
C GLU A 32 -5.01 -3.70 2.55
N ILE A 33 -4.05 -3.51 1.66
CA ILE A 33 -4.34 -3.49 0.23
C ILE A 33 -4.91 -4.83 -0.21
N GLN A 34 -4.34 -5.91 0.27
CA GLN A 34 -4.85 -7.22 -0.05
C GLN A 34 -6.25 -7.42 0.49
N SER A 35 -6.46 -6.96 1.70
CA SER A 35 -7.74 -7.11 2.34
C SER A 35 -8.84 -6.41 1.55
N ARG A 36 -8.50 -5.33 0.88
CA ARG A 36 -9.46 -4.60 0.09
C ARG A 36 -9.53 -5.10 -1.35
N GLY A 37 -8.73 -6.09 -1.70
CA GLY A 37 -8.73 -6.60 -3.06
C GLY A 37 -8.12 -5.63 -4.04
N LEU A 38 -7.17 -4.83 -3.61
CA LEU A 38 -6.56 -3.84 -4.48
C LEU A 38 -5.16 -4.22 -4.95
N SER A 39 -4.78 -5.46 -4.76
CA SER A 39 -3.42 -5.87 -5.13
C SER A 39 -3.12 -5.58 -6.59
N HIS A 40 -4.12 -5.71 -7.45
CA HIS A 40 -3.90 -5.48 -8.86
C HIS A 40 -3.58 -4.03 -9.16
N LYS A 41 -3.90 -3.13 -8.24
CA LYS A 41 -3.67 -1.72 -8.51
C LYS A 41 -2.25 -1.28 -8.19
N ILE A 42 -1.52 -2.06 -7.45
CA ILE A 42 -0.14 -1.68 -7.14
C ILE A 42 0.84 -2.36 -8.05
N ARG A 43 0.35 -3.24 -9.01
CA ARG A 43 1.24 -3.83 -9.85
C ARG A 43 1.22 -3.11 -11.06
N TYR A 44 1.75 -2.20 -11.33
CA TYR A 44 1.59 -1.57 -12.52
C TYR A 44 2.55 -1.95 -13.41
N THR A 45 2.93 -2.30 -13.72
CA THR A 45 3.77 -2.58 -14.60
C THR A 45 3.75 -2.99 -15.52
N SER A 46 3.60 -3.05 -15.71
CA SER A 46 3.69 -3.32 -16.41
C SER A 46 3.97 -3.75 -16.86
#